data_32bf56bfed9ac100688913c375088b4a
#
_entry.id   32bf56bfed9ac100688913c375088b4a
#
_cell.length_a   1.000
_cell.length_b   1.000
_cell.length_c   1.000
_cell.angle_alpha   90.00
_cell.angle_beta   90.00
_cell.angle_gamma   90.00
#
_symmetry.space_group_name_H-M   'P 1'
#
loop_
_entity.id
_entity.type
_entity.pdbx_description
1 polymer ?
#
loop_
_entity_poly.entity_id
_entity_poly.type
_entity_poly.pdbx_seq_one_letter_code
_entity_poly.pdbx_strand_id
1 'polypeptide(L)'
;MPVLARFYGIVIRMYFLGSEHNPPHIHAIYGEDTAAFDIRSDEIIDGHLPKRAASLVKEWMTLHKDELIEMWETQEFKKLDSLE
;
A
#
# COMPACT_ATOMS: atom_id res chain seq x y z
N MET A 1 -12.71 1.64 -5.13
CA MET A 1 -11.28 1.48 -4.89
C MET A 1 -11.05 0.30 -3.98
N PRO A 2 -10.35 -0.69 -4.44
CA PRO A 2 -10.22 -1.91 -3.65
C PRO A 2 -9.36 -1.70 -2.41
N VAL A 3 -9.86 -2.24 -1.30
CA VAL A 3 -9.11 -2.32 -0.07
C VAL A 3 -8.39 -3.66 -0.08
N LEU A 4 -7.07 -3.65 0.04
CA LEU A 4 -6.27 -4.86 0.01
C LEU A 4 -6.14 -5.51 1.39
N ALA A 5 -6.06 -4.69 2.43
CA ALA A 5 -5.91 -5.20 3.79
C ALA A 5 -6.27 -4.12 4.81
N ARG A 6 -6.59 -4.56 6.03
CA ARG A 6 -6.82 -3.68 7.16
C ARG A 6 -6.15 -4.31 8.38
N PHE A 7 -5.30 -3.56 9.05
CA PHE A 7 -4.62 -4.05 10.25
C PHE A 7 -4.19 -2.89 11.13
N TYR A 8 -4.35 -3.05 12.42
CA TYR A 8 -3.94 -2.05 13.42
C TYR A 8 -4.44 -0.63 13.14
N GLY A 9 -5.65 -0.52 12.59
CA GLY A 9 -6.23 0.80 12.26
C GLY A 9 -5.74 1.37 10.95
N ILE A 10 -4.93 0.63 10.20
CA ILE A 10 -4.41 1.05 8.91
C ILE A 10 -5.21 0.39 7.80
N VAL A 11 -5.57 1.16 6.78
CA VAL A 11 -6.26 0.65 5.59
C VAL A 11 -5.31 0.77 4.41
N ILE A 12 -5.08 -0.34 3.71
CA ILE A 12 -4.22 -0.36 2.52
C ILE A 12 -5.09 -0.44 1.27
N ARG A 13 -4.85 0.46 0.33
CA ARG A 13 -5.58 0.50 -0.94
C ARG A 13 -4.61 0.56 -2.11
N MET A 14 -5.06 0.07 -3.26
CA MET A 14 -4.37 0.26 -4.52
C MET A 14 -5.38 0.82 -5.51
N TYR A 15 -5.00 1.83 -6.25
CA TYR A 15 -5.90 2.48 -7.21
C TYR A 15 -5.62 1.97 -8.61
N PHE A 16 -6.63 2.04 -9.46
CA PHE A 16 -6.46 1.69 -10.87
C PHE A 16 -5.46 2.63 -11.53
N LEU A 17 -4.70 2.09 -12.48
CA LEU A 17 -3.85 2.90 -13.32
C LEU A 17 -4.73 3.82 -14.17
N GLY A 18 -4.49 5.10 -14.07
CA GLY A 18 -5.11 6.04 -14.96
C GLY A 18 -4.10 6.41 -16.03
N SER A 19 -3.99 7.70 -16.30
CA SER A 19 -2.99 8.23 -17.23
C SER A 19 -1.66 8.50 -16.52
N GLU A 20 -1.53 8.04 -15.28
CA GLU A 20 -0.35 8.35 -14.48
C GLU A 20 0.82 7.44 -14.82
N HIS A 21 2.01 8.02 -14.74
CA HIS A 21 3.26 7.29 -14.97
C HIS A 21 4.07 7.19 -13.69
N ASN A 22 3.36 7.12 -12.56
CA ASN A 22 4.00 6.99 -11.26
C ASN A 22 4.56 5.58 -11.08
N PRO A 23 5.58 5.41 -10.23
CA PRO A 23 6.05 4.06 -9.92
C PRO A 23 4.93 3.25 -9.24
N PRO A 24 5.01 1.92 -9.28
CA PRO A 24 4.02 1.09 -8.58
C PRO A 24 3.94 1.51 -7.11
N HIS A 25 2.72 1.77 -6.63
CA HIS A 25 2.55 2.25 -5.27
C HIS A 25 1.23 1.81 -4.68
N ILE A 26 1.17 1.82 -3.34
CA ILE A 26 -0.05 1.62 -2.58
C ILE A 26 -0.33 2.88 -1.77
N HIS A 27 -1.55 3.00 -1.29
CA HIS A 27 -1.96 4.06 -0.38
C HIS A 27 -2.28 3.47 0.97
N ALA A 28 -1.74 4.06 2.03
CA ALA A 28 -2.02 3.64 3.39
C ALA A 28 -2.73 4.79 4.11
N ILE A 29 -3.82 4.48 4.75
CA ILE A 29 -4.64 5.45 5.46
C ILE A 29 -4.69 5.08 6.94
N TYR A 30 -4.34 6.04 7.79
CA TYR A 30 -4.36 5.84 9.24
C TYR A 30 -4.98 7.07 9.88
N GLY A 31 -6.27 6.98 10.24
CA GLY A 31 -7.00 8.13 10.74
C GLY A 31 -7.09 9.21 9.68
N GLU A 32 -6.57 10.38 9.99
CA GLU A 32 -6.55 11.51 9.05
C GLU A 32 -5.30 11.55 8.19
N ASP A 33 -4.33 10.70 8.48
CA ASP A 33 -3.07 10.67 7.76
C ASP A 33 -3.13 9.69 6.60
N THR A 34 -2.56 10.08 5.47
CA THR A 34 -2.44 9.20 4.31
C THR A 34 -1.05 9.31 3.74
N ALA A 35 -0.57 8.22 3.16
CA ALA A 35 0.73 8.22 2.50
C ALA A 35 0.72 7.23 1.34
N ALA A 36 1.47 7.56 0.30
CA ALA A 36 1.70 6.64 -0.81
C ALA A 36 3.09 6.03 -0.63
N PHE A 37 3.17 4.71 -0.77
CA PHE A 37 4.40 3.96 -0.63
C PHE A 37 4.79 3.34 -1.95
N ASP A 38 6.05 3.53 -2.35
CA ASP A 38 6.61 2.87 -3.53
C ASP A 38 6.76 1.38 -3.21
N ILE A 39 6.15 0.52 -4.04
CA ILE A 39 6.18 -0.92 -3.78
C ILE A 39 7.59 -1.49 -3.90
N ARG A 40 8.42 -0.93 -4.76
CA ARG A 40 9.76 -1.45 -4.98
C ARG A 40 10.74 -1.07 -3.89
N SER A 41 10.67 0.16 -3.40
CA SER A 41 11.60 0.64 -2.39
C SER A 41 11.05 0.56 -0.97
N ASP A 42 9.74 0.36 -0.82
CA ASP A 42 9.02 0.38 0.45
C ASP A 42 9.09 1.74 1.14
N GLU A 43 9.33 2.79 0.38
CA GLU A 43 9.44 4.13 0.96
C GLU A 43 8.25 5.02 0.62
N ILE A 44 7.98 5.98 1.50
CA ILE A 44 6.93 6.96 1.27
C ILE A 44 7.37 7.90 0.16
N ILE A 45 6.53 8.04 -0.86
CA ILE A 45 6.78 8.96 -1.97
C ILE A 45 5.86 10.16 -1.93
N ASP A 46 4.82 10.13 -1.11
CA ASP A 46 3.90 11.24 -0.95
C ASP A 46 3.15 11.08 0.36
N GLY A 47 2.81 12.18 1.01
CA GLY A 47 2.05 12.16 2.24
C GLY A 47 2.88 11.83 3.46
N HIS A 48 2.19 11.42 4.53
CA HIS A 48 2.83 11.20 5.83
C HIS A 48 2.03 10.21 6.68
N LEU A 49 2.75 9.36 7.41
CA LEU A 49 2.16 8.52 8.47
C LEU A 49 3.02 8.62 9.72
N PRO A 50 2.44 8.42 10.92
CA PRO A 50 3.24 8.28 12.12
C PRO A 50 4.25 7.16 11.94
N LYS A 51 5.40 7.30 12.57
CA LYS A 51 6.52 6.37 12.42
C LYS A 51 6.14 4.91 12.62
N ARG A 52 5.36 4.63 13.67
CA ARG A 52 4.94 3.25 13.94
C ARG A 52 4.03 2.70 12.85
N ALA A 53 3.08 3.51 12.38
CA ALA A 53 2.18 3.08 11.32
C ALA A 53 2.97 2.82 10.04
N ALA A 54 3.90 3.71 9.70
CA ALA A 54 4.75 3.52 8.51
C ALA A 54 5.56 2.23 8.61
N SER A 55 6.08 1.94 9.79
CA SER A 55 6.85 0.72 10.03
C SER A 55 6.01 -0.53 9.79
N LEU A 56 4.77 -0.52 10.28
CA LEU A 56 3.85 -1.65 10.08
C LEU A 56 3.50 -1.84 8.62
N VAL A 57 3.31 -0.74 7.89
CA VAL A 57 3.01 -0.82 6.45
C VAL A 57 4.19 -1.42 5.70
N LYS A 58 5.42 -1.00 6.02
CA LYS A 58 6.62 -1.53 5.37
C LYS A 58 6.79 -3.03 5.64
N GLU A 59 6.51 -3.47 6.85
CA GLU A 59 6.58 -4.88 7.19
C GLU A 59 5.58 -5.69 6.36
N TRP A 60 4.35 -5.21 6.28
CA TRP A 60 3.30 -5.85 5.49
C TRP A 60 3.68 -5.89 4.00
N MET A 61 4.22 -4.79 3.47
CA MET A 61 4.63 -4.72 2.07
C MET A 61 5.72 -5.74 1.75
N THR A 62 6.67 -5.90 2.67
CA THR A 62 7.76 -6.87 2.49
C THR A 62 7.21 -8.29 2.37
N LEU A 63 6.19 -8.62 3.15
CA LEU A 63 5.57 -9.94 3.11
C LEU A 63 4.79 -10.18 1.82
N HIS A 64 4.27 -9.13 1.19
CA HIS A 64 3.40 -9.27 0.03
C HIS A 64 3.94 -8.61 -1.24
N LYS A 65 5.24 -8.35 -1.28
CA LYS A 65 5.83 -7.59 -2.39
C LYS A 65 5.51 -8.16 -3.77
N ASP A 66 5.71 -9.46 -3.95
CA ASP A 66 5.46 -10.09 -5.25
C ASP A 66 4.00 -9.99 -5.67
N GLU A 67 3.10 -10.18 -4.72
CA GLU A 67 1.67 -10.08 -4.98
C GLU A 67 1.27 -8.65 -5.32
N LEU A 68 1.86 -7.67 -4.64
CA LEU A 68 1.58 -6.27 -4.91
C LEU A 68 2.04 -5.84 -6.30
N ILE A 69 3.23 -6.26 -6.71
CA ILE A 69 3.75 -5.97 -8.04
C ILE A 69 2.84 -6.61 -9.09
N GLU A 70 2.45 -7.87 -8.90
CA GLU A 70 1.58 -8.56 -9.84
C GLU A 70 0.24 -7.84 -9.96
N MET A 71 -0.36 -7.45 -8.85
CA MET A 71 -1.63 -6.72 -8.89
C MET A 71 -1.51 -5.38 -9.59
N TRP A 72 -0.38 -4.70 -9.43
CA TRP A 72 -0.15 -3.45 -10.11
C TRP A 72 -0.06 -3.65 -11.62
N GLU A 73 0.64 -4.70 -12.05
CA GLU A 73 0.83 -4.97 -13.46
C GLU A 73 -0.44 -5.48 -14.16
N THR A 74 -1.18 -6.36 -13.50
CA THR A 74 -2.39 -6.94 -14.09
C THR A 74 -3.64 -6.12 -13.86
N GLN A 75 -3.63 -5.24 -12.85
CA GLN A 75 -4.79 -4.48 -12.40
C GLN A 75 -5.92 -5.39 -11.90
N GLU A 76 -5.58 -6.61 -11.53
CA GLU A 76 -6.52 -7.55 -10.91
C GLU A 76 -6.26 -7.55 -9.42
N PHE A 77 -7.10 -6.85 -8.68
CA PHE A 77 -6.92 -6.65 -7.25
C PHE A 77 -7.61 -7.74 -6.44
N LYS A 78 -6.98 -8.13 -5.33
CA LYS A 78 -7.54 -9.10 -4.40
C LYS A 78 -7.14 -8.69 -2.99
N LYS A 79 -7.88 -9.20 -2.00
CA LYS A 79 -7.51 -8.97 -0.61
C LYS A 79 -6.31 -9.83 -0.24
N LEU A 80 -5.43 -9.27 0.56
CA LEU A 80 -4.26 -9.95 1.06
C LEU A 80 -4.37 -10.11 2.57
N ASP A 81 -3.60 -11.05 3.12
CA ASP A 81 -3.61 -11.28 4.57
C ASP A 81 -3.08 -10.05 5.30
N SER A 82 -3.66 -9.76 6.45
CA SER A 82 -3.21 -8.66 7.28
C SER A 82 -2.08 -9.11 8.20
N LEU A 83 -1.46 -8.14 8.90
CA LEU A 83 -0.43 -8.44 9.89
C LEU A 83 -1.00 -9.04 11.18
N GLU A 84 -2.26 -8.80 11.44
CA GLU A 84 -2.91 -9.28 12.67
C GLU A 84 -3.25 -10.76 12.60
#